data_88933473191cbc43d75e95970b999810
#
_entry.id   88933473191cbc43d75e95970b999810
#
_cell.length_a   1.000
_cell.length_b   1.000
_cell.length_c   1.000
_cell.angle_alpha   90.00
_cell.angle_beta   90.00
_cell.angle_gamma   90.00
#
_symmetry.space_group_name_H-M   'P 1'
#
loop_
_entity.id
_entity.type
_entity.pdbx_description
1 polymer ?
#
loop_
_entity_poly.entity_id
_entity_poly.type
_entity_poly.pdbx_seq_one_letter_code
_entity_poly.pdbx_strand_id
1 'polypeptide(L)'
;MSKRPNSENSFSAESSALTIRSTKVSNALELLNKRDRELRSEFLVEGAHGVEEVIAANLAKQIFVTKEFALANNVLMSKAANARISIFETDPIAIEKLSETLSPQGIVAVAAYVAKDLEKEDLSTSNFVVVLSNVREPGNAGSIIRVADAAGADLVIFAGTCVDPHNGKVVRSSAGSIFNVKVRQADDVAETLRALTQTNHNIYIADGNAQMSWSDIDLKNSVAWVLGNEAWGVSNEDAPVGQRVAIPIYGKAESLNVATAAALCLYETAKSRAGN
;
A
#
# COMPACT_ATOMS: atom_id res chain seq x y z
N MET A 1 18.39 10.19 51.86
CA MET A 1 18.57 11.14 50.76
C MET A 1 18.60 10.37 49.44
N SER A 2 17.49 10.25 48.80
CA SER A 2 17.35 9.53 47.53
C SER A 2 17.19 10.54 46.40
N LYS A 3 18.15 10.63 45.50
CA LYS A 3 18.08 11.46 44.30
C LYS A 3 17.21 10.76 43.26
N ARG A 4 16.10 11.38 42.86
CA ARG A 4 15.31 11.02 41.69
C ARG A 4 16.11 11.43 40.44
N PRO A 5 16.16 10.62 39.38
CA PRO A 5 16.71 11.09 38.10
C PRO A 5 15.65 11.94 37.39
N ASN A 6 16.05 13.18 37.09
CA ASN A 6 15.34 14.06 36.16
C ASN A 6 15.39 13.47 34.77
N SER A 7 14.23 13.02 34.25
CA SER A 7 14.03 12.80 32.82
C SER A 7 13.65 14.13 32.17
N GLU A 8 14.63 14.95 31.86
CA GLU A 8 14.43 16.11 31.00
C GLU A 8 14.22 15.62 29.57
N ASN A 9 12.98 15.72 29.13
CA ASN A 9 12.60 15.63 27.73
C ASN A 9 13.36 16.74 26.98
N SER A 10 14.39 16.38 26.21
CA SER A 10 15.13 17.30 25.36
C SER A 10 14.34 17.60 24.07
N PHE A 11 13.24 18.34 24.18
CA PHE A 11 12.84 19.28 23.15
C PHE A 11 13.78 20.47 23.30
N SER A 12 14.84 20.51 22.48
CA SER A 12 15.78 21.60 22.48
C SER A 12 15.06 22.92 22.16
N ALA A 13 15.29 23.92 23.00
CA ALA A 13 14.72 25.25 22.95
C ALA A 13 14.92 25.92 21.58
N GLU A 14 13.88 26.67 21.13
CA GLU A 14 13.92 27.78 20.15
C GLU A 14 14.43 27.46 18.73
N SER A 15 14.01 26.38 18.13
CA SER A 15 13.99 26.32 16.67
C SER A 15 12.57 26.74 16.23
N SER A 16 12.45 27.85 15.51
CA SER A 16 11.18 28.28 14.93
C SER A 16 10.62 27.15 14.05
N ALA A 17 9.30 26.91 14.14
CA ALA A 17 8.64 25.89 13.32
C ALA A 17 9.01 26.02 11.83
N LEU A 18 9.23 24.88 11.17
CA LEU A 18 9.53 24.87 9.74
C LEU A 18 8.33 25.39 8.96
N THR A 19 8.62 26.25 7.98
CA THR A 19 7.61 26.84 7.10
C THR A 19 7.76 26.27 5.68
N ILE A 20 6.83 26.61 4.80
CA ILE A 20 6.90 26.27 3.38
C ILE A 20 8.19 26.71 2.69
N ARG A 21 8.89 27.73 3.23
CA ARG A 21 10.17 28.23 2.70
C ARG A 21 11.39 27.44 3.23
N SER A 22 11.20 26.56 4.17
CA SER A 22 12.29 25.78 4.75
C SER A 22 12.73 24.70 3.75
N THR A 23 14.03 24.57 3.51
CA THR A 23 14.59 23.60 2.56
C THR A 23 14.09 22.16 2.77
N LYS A 24 13.91 21.74 4.02
CA LYS A 24 13.39 20.40 4.35
C LYS A 24 11.95 20.21 3.87
N VAL A 25 11.09 21.21 4.06
CA VAL A 25 9.71 21.18 3.59
C VAL A 25 9.66 21.23 2.06
N SER A 26 10.46 22.12 1.44
CA SER A 26 10.56 22.21 -0.02
C SER A 26 10.97 20.85 -0.65
N ASN A 27 11.98 20.20 -0.09
CA ASN A 27 12.43 18.90 -0.55
C ASN A 27 11.35 17.80 -0.37
N ALA A 28 10.57 17.88 0.71
CA ALA A 28 9.48 16.93 0.92
C ALA A 28 8.30 17.18 -0.05
N LEU A 29 8.02 18.44 -0.39
CA LEU A 29 6.99 18.79 -1.37
C LEU A 29 7.28 18.23 -2.76
N GLU A 30 8.53 18.08 -3.17
CA GLU A 30 8.91 17.44 -4.42
C GLU A 30 8.36 16.01 -4.54
N LEU A 31 8.21 15.30 -3.40
CA LEU A 31 7.69 13.93 -3.37
C LEU A 31 6.20 13.80 -3.72
N LEU A 32 5.47 14.90 -3.87
CA LEU A 32 4.14 14.91 -4.47
C LEU A 32 4.20 14.54 -5.96
N ASN A 33 5.35 14.74 -6.60
CA ASN A 33 5.60 14.36 -8.00
C ASN A 33 6.14 12.92 -8.09
N LYS A 34 5.58 12.10 -8.99
CA LYS A 34 6.00 10.70 -9.21
C LYS A 34 7.48 10.59 -9.56
N ARG A 35 7.99 11.44 -10.47
CA ARG A 35 9.39 11.43 -10.91
C ARG A 35 10.36 11.61 -9.74
N ASP A 36 10.05 12.54 -8.84
CA ASP A 36 10.93 12.84 -7.71
C ASP A 36 10.86 11.73 -6.65
N ARG A 37 9.68 11.09 -6.48
CA ARG A 37 9.56 9.87 -5.68
C ARG A 37 10.44 8.73 -6.21
N GLU A 38 10.40 8.47 -7.50
CA GLU A 38 11.21 7.43 -8.17
C GLU A 38 12.72 7.72 -8.02
N LEU A 39 13.13 8.97 -8.31
CA LEU A 39 14.53 9.38 -8.23
C LEU A 39 15.12 9.20 -6.83
N ARG A 40 14.33 9.51 -5.79
CA ARG A 40 14.78 9.49 -4.39
C ARG A 40 14.46 8.18 -3.69
N SER A 41 13.62 7.34 -4.29
CA SER A 41 13.02 6.15 -3.65
C SER A 41 12.40 6.49 -2.29
N GLU A 42 11.64 7.60 -2.27
CA GLU A 42 10.95 8.13 -1.10
C GLU A 42 9.54 8.58 -1.45
N PHE A 43 8.63 8.57 -0.47
CA PHE A 43 7.26 9.05 -0.64
C PHE A 43 6.70 9.63 0.65
N LEU A 44 5.57 10.33 0.55
CA LEU A 44 4.88 10.92 1.70
C LEU A 44 3.82 9.96 2.25
N VAL A 45 3.77 9.91 3.58
CA VAL A 45 2.75 9.19 4.35
C VAL A 45 2.08 10.18 5.27
N GLU A 46 0.78 10.45 5.08
CA GLU A 46 0.01 11.39 5.87
C GLU A 46 -0.94 10.70 6.87
N GLY A 47 -1.19 11.38 7.98
CA GLY A 47 -2.12 10.96 9.02
C GLY A 47 -1.50 10.05 10.08
N ALA A 48 -2.08 10.09 11.29
CA ALA A 48 -1.54 9.43 12.48
C ALA A 48 -1.33 7.92 12.28
N HIS A 49 -2.34 7.23 11.75
CA HIS A 49 -2.28 5.78 11.55
C HIS A 49 -1.20 5.39 10.53
N GLY A 50 -1.16 6.05 9.35
CA GLY A 50 -0.13 5.76 8.34
C GLY A 50 1.28 6.01 8.87
N VAL A 51 1.47 7.10 9.64
CA VAL A 51 2.76 7.42 10.26
C VAL A 51 3.14 6.40 11.33
N GLU A 52 2.18 5.90 12.12
CA GLU A 52 2.43 4.84 13.10
C GLU A 52 2.90 3.54 12.42
N GLU A 53 2.22 3.13 11.37
CA GLU A 53 2.55 1.91 10.61
C GLU A 53 3.93 2.02 9.94
N VAL A 54 4.26 3.15 9.32
CA VAL A 54 5.57 3.33 8.68
C VAL A 54 6.72 3.39 9.68
N ILE A 55 6.49 3.87 10.91
CA ILE A 55 7.44 3.79 12.01
C ILE A 55 7.65 2.33 12.42
N ALA A 56 6.56 1.56 12.61
CA ALA A 56 6.62 0.15 12.98
C ALA A 56 7.35 -0.70 11.93
N ALA A 57 7.18 -0.37 10.64
CA ALA A 57 7.89 -0.99 9.53
C ALA A 57 9.38 -0.58 9.40
N ASN A 58 9.88 0.35 10.22
CA ASN A 58 11.23 0.93 10.14
C ASN A 58 11.55 1.60 8.79
N LEU A 59 10.55 2.21 8.15
CA LEU A 59 10.66 2.87 6.86
C LEU A 59 10.61 4.39 6.95
N ALA A 60 10.19 4.95 8.09
CA ALA A 60 10.12 6.39 8.29
C ALA A 60 11.53 6.99 8.37
N LYS A 61 11.80 8.02 7.56
CA LYS A 61 13.08 8.75 7.53
C LYS A 61 13.02 10.05 8.31
N GLN A 62 11.91 10.78 8.17
CA GLN A 62 11.69 12.05 8.87
C GLN A 62 10.19 12.31 9.02
N ILE A 63 9.81 13.07 10.04
CA ILE A 63 8.43 13.41 10.36
C ILE A 63 8.31 14.92 10.47
N PHE A 64 7.31 15.48 9.78
CA PHE A 64 6.83 16.85 9.91
C PHE A 64 5.54 16.83 10.73
N VAL A 65 5.46 17.66 11.75
CA VAL A 65 4.33 17.60 12.70
C VAL A 65 3.99 18.99 13.24
N THR A 66 2.69 19.30 13.37
CA THR A 66 2.29 20.54 14.06
C THR A 66 2.48 20.39 15.56
N LYS A 67 2.67 21.52 16.23
CA LYS A 67 2.82 21.57 17.69
C LYS A 67 1.60 20.98 18.40
N GLU A 68 0.40 21.31 17.92
CA GLU A 68 -0.87 20.83 18.48
C GLU A 68 -0.96 19.32 18.41
N PHE A 69 -0.66 18.74 17.22
CA PHE A 69 -0.67 17.30 17.05
C PHE A 69 0.36 16.61 17.94
N ALA A 70 1.59 17.12 17.98
CA ALA A 70 2.66 16.53 18.78
C ALA A 70 2.31 16.49 20.27
N LEU A 71 1.70 17.56 20.82
CA LEU A 71 1.25 17.63 22.21
C LEU A 71 0.10 16.66 22.50
N ALA A 72 -0.81 16.47 21.54
CA ALA A 72 -1.95 15.55 21.69
C ALA A 72 -1.58 14.07 21.54
N ASN A 73 -0.43 13.76 20.89
CA ASN A 73 -0.05 12.40 20.49
C ASN A 73 1.34 11.98 21.04
N ASN A 74 1.58 12.22 22.32
CA ASN A 74 2.87 11.96 22.99
C ASN A 74 3.38 10.52 22.80
N VAL A 75 2.48 9.52 22.75
CA VAL A 75 2.85 8.10 22.56
C VAL A 75 3.48 7.90 21.19
N LEU A 76 2.87 8.43 20.12
CA LEU A 76 3.41 8.34 18.76
C LEU A 76 4.75 9.09 18.63
N MET A 77 4.84 10.29 19.22
CA MET A 77 6.10 11.06 19.24
C MET A 77 7.22 10.31 19.96
N SER A 78 6.90 9.63 21.07
CA SER A 78 7.86 8.81 21.79
C SER A 78 8.32 7.59 20.98
N LYS A 79 7.40 6.93 20.25
CA LYS A 79 7.76 5.84 19.32
C LYS A 79 8.73 6.32 18.24
N ALA A 80 8.46 7.48 17.63
CA ALA A 80 9.32 8.07 16.61
C ALA A 80 10.72 8.44 17.17
N ALA A 81 10.77 9.04 18.35
CA ALA A 81 12.02 9.39 19.03
C ALA A 81 12.85 8.15 19.39
N ASN A 82 12.23 7.10 19.92
CA ASN A 82 12.87 5.82 20.22
C ASN A 82 13.44 5.13 18.97
N ALA A 83 12.75 5.27 17.84
CA ALA A 83 13.22 4.81 16.52
C ALA A 83 14.29 5.75 15.92
N ARG A 84 14.71 6.82 16.61
CA ARG A 84 15.70 7.83 16.18
C ARG A 84 15.33 8.54 14.88
N ILE A 85 14.03 8.69 14.61
CA ILE A 85 13.53 9.42 13.45
C ILE A 85 13.64 10.92 13.72
N SER A 86 14.09 11.68 12.73
CA SER A 86 14.13 13.14 12.82
C SER A 86 12.73 13.72 12.82
N ILE A 87 12.34 14.43 13.88
CA ILE A 87 11.02 15.06 14.03
C ILE A 87 11.19 16.58 13.90
N PHE A 88 10.40 17.21 13.03
CA PHE A 88 10.43 18.64 12.78
C PHE A 88 9.08 19.26 13.10
N GLU A 89 9.08 20.17 14.09
CA GLU A 89 7.94 21.04 14.30
C GLU A 89 7.74 21.91 13.05
N THR A 90 6.52 21.91 12.53
CA THR A 90 6.18 22.48 11.21
C THR A 90 4.88 23.27 11.33
N ASP A 91 4.81 24.42 10.68
CA ASP A 91 3.59 25.23 10.70
C ASP A 91 2.42 24.52 10.00
N PRO A 92 1.16 24.81 10.38
CA PRO A 92 -0.01 24.16 9.81
C PRO A 92 -0.12 24.35 8.29
N ILE A 93 0.27 25.51 7.74
CA ILE A 93 0.21 25.79 6.30
C ILE A 93 1.17 24.88 5.53
N ALA A 94 2.35 24.64 6.08
CA ALA A 94 3.31 23.72 5.46
C ALA A 94 2.82 22.27 5.51
N ILE A 95 2.17 21.85 6.59
CA ILE A 95 1.53 20.53 6.68
C ILE A 95 0.38 20.38 5.66
N GLU A 96 -0.46 21.42 5.50
CA GLU A 96 -1.51 21.42 4.47
C GLU A 96 -0.93 21.23 3.06
N LYS A 97 0.20 21.84 2.76
CA LYS A 97 0.88 21.69 1.47
C LYS A 97 1.52 20.32 1.27
N LEU A 98 2.01 19.69 2.34
CA LEU A 98 2.57 18.34 2.31
C LEU A 98 1.50 17.25 2.23
N SER A 99 0.25 17.59 2.48
CA SER A 99 -0.90 16.68 2.50
C SER A 99 -1.73 16.84 1.24
N GLU A 100 -2.33 15.73 0.78
CA GLU A 100 -3.30 15.74 -0.33
C GLU A 100 -4.76 15.71 0.17
N THR A 101 -4.99 15.54 1.47
CA THR A 101 -6.34 15.59 2.07
C THR A 101 -6.77 17.02 2.35
N LEU A 102 -8.10 17.26 2.26
CA LEU A 102 -8.70 18.58 2.54
C LEU A 102 -8.59 18.99 4.01
N SER A 103 -8.45 18.04 4.92
CA SER A 103 -8.37 18.28 6.36
C SER A 103 -7.24 17.44 6.96
N PRO A 104 -5.98 17.88 6.82
CA PRO A 104 -4.81 17.16 7.35
C PRO A 104 -4.86 17.03 8.86
N GLN A 105 -4.42 15.88 9.38
CA GLN A 105 -4.38 15.62 10.82
C GLN A 105 -3.23 16.33 11.55
N GLY A 106 -2.34 16.99 10.84
CA GLY A 106 -1.20 17.72 11.44
C GLY A 106 0.10 16.92 11.50
N ILE A 107 0.19 15.78 10.79
CA ILE A 107 1.40 14.95 10.72
C ILE A 107 1.60 14.35 9.33
N VAL A 108 2.85 14.40 8.84
CA VAL A 108 3.29 13.77 7.58
C VAL A 108 4.68 13.18 7.79
N ALA A 109 4.92 11.98 7.31
CA ALA A 109 6.25 11.36 7.28
C ALA A 109 6.79 11.27 5.85
N VAL A 110 8.11 11.35 5.70
CA VAL A 110 8.83 10.86 4.51
C VAL A 110 9.28 9.43 4.80
N ALA A 111 8.92 8.52 3.90
CA ALA A 111 9.20 7.10 4.01
C ALA A 111 10.05 6.59 2.85
N ALA A 112 10.81 5.52 3.08
CA ALA A 112 11.49 4.76 2.02
C ALA A 112 10.48 3.94 1.21
N TYR A 113 10.74 3.73 -0.08
CA TYR A 113 9.91 2.90 -0.97
C TYR A 113 9.66 1.50 -0.43
N VAL A 114 8.44 1.02 -0.59
CA VAL A 114 8.03 -0.35 -0.24
C VAL A 114 7.92 -1.24 -1.49
N ALA A 115 7.39 -0.72 -2.58
CA ALA A 115 7.30 -1.46 -3.84
C ALA A 115 8.69 -1.56 -4.49
N LYS A 116 9.06 -2.78 -4.89
CA LYS A 116 10.32 -3.10 -5.56
C LYS A 116 10.02 -3.79 -6.88
N ASP A 117 11.02 -3.86 -7.76
CA ASP A 117 10.89 -4.58 -9.03
C ASP A 117 10.65 -6.07 -8.77
N LEU A 118 9.72 -6.65 -9.53
CA LEU A 118 9.37 -8.07 -9.43
C LEU A 118 10.53 -9.00 -9.76
N GLU A 119 11.39 -8.64 -10.70
CA GLU A 119 12.56 -9.43 -11.15
C GLU A 119 13.49 -9.86 -9.99
N LYS A 120 13.44 -9.14 -8.87
CA LYS A 120 14.26 -9.42 -7.67
C LYS A 120 13.53 -10.28 -6.64
N GLU A 121 12.30 -10.73 -6.92
CA GLU A 121 11.50 -11.55 -5.99
C GLU A 121 11.57 -13.02 -6.37
N ASP A 122 11.80 -13.87 -5.37
CA ASP A 122 11.64 -15.31 -5.51
C ASP A 122 10.16 -15.68 -5.33
N LEU A 123 9.46 -15.85 -6.44
CA LEU A 123 8.03 -16.17 -6.47
C LEU A 123 7.70 -17.52 -5.85
N SER A 124 8.67 -18.46 -5.77
CA SER A 124 8.45 -19.78 -5.15
C SER A 124 8.20 -19.71 -3.65
N THR A 125 8.53 -18.58 -3.02
CA THR A 125 8.32 -18.36 -1.57
C THR A 125 6.94 -17.76 -1.25
N SER A 126 6.14 -17.42 -2.26
CA SER A 126 4.82 -16.80 -2.10
C SER A 126 3.75 -17.77 -2.58
N ASN A 127 2.84 -18.18 -1.72
CA ASN A 127 1.78 -19.14 -2.08
C ASN A 127 0.44 -18.46 -2.39
N PHE A 128 0.25 -17.22 -1.95
CA PHE A 128 -0.96 -16.46 -2.16
C PHE A 128 -0.63 -15.09 -2.74
N VAL A 129 -0.79 -14.95 -4.05
CA VAL A 129 -0.40 -13.80 -4.85
C VAL A 129 -1.62 -13.07 -5.38
N VAL A 130 -1.57 -11.74 -5.39
CA VAL A 130 -2.58 -10.87 -6.00
C VAL A 130 -1.92 -10.04 -7.09
N VAL A 131 -2.40 -10.13 -8.31
CA VAL A 131 -1.90 -9.38 -9.47
C VAL A 131 -2.94 -8.32 -9.86
N LEU A 132 -2.56 -7.06 -9.80
CA LEU A 132 -3.31 -5.95 -10.35
C LEU A 132 -2.88 -5.75 -11.80
N SER A 133 -3.75 -6.09 -12.75
CA SER A 133 -3.49 -5.93 -14.20
C SER A 133 -4.05 -4.59 -14.66
N ASN A 134 -3.17 -3.60 -14.91
CA ASN A 134 -3.55 -2.29 -15.43
C ASN A 134 -4.57 -1.53 -14.56
N VAL A 135 -4.61 -1.76 -13.25
CA VAL A 135 -5.51 -1.05 -12.32
C VAL A 135 -5.06 0.40 -12.16
N ARG A 136 -5.92 1.36 -12.52
CA ARG A 136 -5.56 2.78 -12.60
C ARG A 136 -6.17 3.64 -11.51
N GLU A 137 -7.30 3.24 -10.91
CA GLU A 137 -7.92 4.01 -9.83
C GLU A 137 -7.20 3.80 -8.51
N PRO A 138 -6.59 4.87 -7.92
CA PRO A 138 -5.78 4.74 -6.71
C PRO A 138 -6.56 4.18 -5.51
N GLY A 139 -7.85 4.53 -5.39
CA GLY A 139 -8.71 4.05 -4.32
C GLY A 139 -8.93 2.55 -4.38
N ASN A 140 -9.11 1.99 -5.59
CA ASN A 140 -9.24 0.54 -5.79
C ASN A 140 -7.93 -0.16 -5.47
N ALA A 141 -6.81 0.33 -6.00
CA ALA A 141 -5.50 -0.28 -5.76
C ALA A 141 -5.17 -0.35 -4.25
N GLY A 142 -5.34 0.74 -3.51
CA GLY A 142 -5.09 0.73 -2.07
C GLY A 142 -6.09 -0.15 -1.29
N SER A 143 -7.36 -0.18 -1.70
CA SER A 143 -8.35 -1.08 -1.09
C SER A 143 -8.02 -2.54 -1.34
N ILE A 144 -7.50 -2.90 -2.53
CA ILE A 144 -7.05 -4.27 -2.83
C ILE A 144 -5.85 -4.64 -1.97
N ILE A 145 -4.85 -3.76 -1.79
CA ILE A 145 -3.73 -3.99 -0.85
C ILE A 145 -4.26 -4.29 0.56
N ARG A 146 -5.23 -3.49 1.03
CA ARG A 146 -5.81 -3.68 2.37
C ARG A 146 -6.52 -5.02 2.51
N VAL A 147 -7.26 -5.43 1.50
CA VAL A 147 -7.94 -6.74 1.50
C VAL A 147 -6.94 -7.88 1.39
N ALA A 148 -5.88 -7.73 0.58
CA ALA A 148 -4.81 -8.71 0.44
C ALA A 148 -4.10 -8.98 1.78
N ASP A 149 -3.73 -7.92 2.51
CA ASP A 149 -3.18 -8.02 3.87
C ASP A 149 -4.14 -8.74 4.81
N ALA A 150 -5.41 -8.31 4.87
CA ALA A 150 -6.43 -8.89 5.73
C ALA A 150 -6.74 -10.36 5.42
N ALA A 151 -6.61 -10.79 4.17
CA ALA A 151 -6.81 -12.16 3.72
C ALA A 151 -5.54 -13.03 3.86
N GLY A 152 -4.40 -12.46 4.28
CA GLY A 152 -3.14 -13.16 4.43
C GLY A 152 -2.43 -13.47 3.11
N ALA A 153 -2.56 -12.60 2.10
CA ALA A 153 -1.78 -12.70 0.87
C ALA A 153 -0.29 -12.41 1.14
N ASP A 154 0.58 -13.17 0.50
CA ASP A 154 2.04 -13.01 0.64
C ASP A 154 2.58 -11.85 -0.19
N LEU A 155 1.95 -11.58 -1.35
CA LEU A 155 2.49 -10.71 -2.37
C LEU A 155 1.37 -10.02 -3.18
N VAL A 156 1.52 -8.71 -3.40
CA VAL A 156 0.70 -7.92 -4.32
C VAL A 156 1.60 -7.40 -5.44
N ILE A 157 1.25 -7.69 -6.68
CA ILE A 157 2.02 -7.28 -7.87
C ILE A 157 1.20 -6.26 -8.68
N PHE A 158 1.78 -5.10 -8.92
CA PHE A 158 1.27 -4.09 -9.83
C PHE A 158 1.89 -4.35 -11.20
N ALA A 159 1.13 -4.97 -12.11
CA ALA A 159 1.62 -5.39 -13.43
C ALA A 159 1.03 -4.53 -14.56
N GLY A 160 1.86 -4.16 -15.51
CA GLY A 160 1.50 -3.30 -16.64
C GLY A 160 1.34 -1.83 -16.25
N THR A 161 0.40 -1.13 -16.88
CA THR A 161 0.16 0.30 -16.66
C THR A 161 -0.76 0.53 -15.46
N CYS A 162 -0.27 0.24 -14.27
CA CYS A 162 -0.95 0.51 -13.01
C CYS A 162 -0.70 1.93 -12.48
N VAL A 163 -1.56 2.36 -11.55
CA VAL A 163 -1.26 3.52 -10.70
C VAL A 163 0.01 3.27 -9.90
N ASP A 164 0.75 4.34 -9.58
CA ASP A 164 1.93 4.25 -8.70
C ASP A 164 1.52 3.78 -7.30
N PRO A 165 2.10 2.68 -6.77
CA PRO A 165 1.82 2.20 -5.43
C PRO A 165 2.07 3.24 -4.34
N HIS A 166 3.02 4.17 -4.58
CA HIS A 166 3.39 5.23 -3.64
C HIS A 166 2.60 6.53 -3.87
N ASN A 167 1.58 6.53 -4.74
CA ASN A 167 0.63 7.63 -4.83
C ASN A 167 -0.08 7.83 -3.49
N GLY A 168 -0.18 9.07 -3.00
CA GLY A 168 -0.74 9.36 -1.67
C GLY A 168 -2.15 8.81 -1.47
N LYS A 169 -3.01 8.77 -2.51
CA LYS A 169 -4.36 8.17 -2.41
C LYS A 169 -4.31 6.64 -2.30
N VAL A 170 -3.34 5.95 -2.94
CA VAL A 170 -3.11 4.50 -2.76
C VAL A 170 -2.69 4.23 -1.32
N VAL A 171 -1.70 4.96 -0.83
CA VAL A 171 -1.16 4.82 0.53
C VAL A 171 -2.26 5.01 1.57
N ARG A 172 -3.06 6.07 1.45
CA ARG A 172 -4.19 6.33 2.37
C ARG A 172 -5.25 5.24 2.33
N SER A 173 -5.66 4.82 1.13
CA SER A 173 -6.73 3.81 0.98
C SER A 173 -6.29 2.41 1.40
N SER A 174 -4.97 2.13 1.44
CA SER A 174 -4.43 0.90 2.00
C SER A 174 -4.48 0.84 3.53
N ALA A 175 -4.72 1.97 4.21
CA ALA A 175 -4.85 2.07 5.67
C ALA A 175 -3.70 1.37 6.43
N GLY A 176 -2.44 1.55 5.97
CA GLY A 176 -1.25 0.94 6.58
C GLY A 176 -0.85 -0.41 5.99
N SER A 177 -1.77 -1.16 5.38
CA SER A 177 -1.51 -2.50 4.85
C SER A 177 -0.38 -2.56 3.80
N ILE A 178 -0.10 -1.44 3.12
CA ILE A 178 1.03 -1.35 2.18
C ILE A 178 2.39 -1.60 2.86
N PHE A 179 2.48 -1.45 4.18
CA PHE A 179 3.69 -1.72 4.96
C PHE A 179 3.78 -3.16 5.47
N ASN A 180 2.67 -3.94 5.40
CA ASN A 180 2.55 -5.28 5.96
C ASN A 180 2.70 -6.37 4.89
N VAL A 181 2.12 -6.16 3.70
CA VAL A 181 2.22 -7.11 2.59
C VAL A 181 3.36 -6.73 1.65
N LYS A 182 4.03 -7.71 1.07
CA LYS A 182 5.03 -7.44 0.03
C LYS A 182 4.38 -6.82 -1.20
N VAL A 183 4.91 -5.70 -1.70
CA VAL A 183 4.45 -5.04 -2.94
C VAL A 183 5.55 -5.08 -3.98
N ARG A 184 5.21 -5.47 -5.22
CA ARG A 184 6.13 -5.51 -6.35
C ARG A 184 5.51 -4.83 -7.57
N GLN A 185 6.37 -4.38 -8.47
CA GLN A 185 5.99 -3.79 -9.75
C GLN A 185 6.59 -4.60 -10.89
N ALA A 186 5.84 -4.72 -11.99
CA ALA A 186 6.26 -5.36 -13.23
C ALA A 186 5.70 -4.60 -14.42
N ASP A 187 6.46 -4.45 -15.48
CA ASP A 187 6.04 -3.70 -16.66
C ASP A 187 5.09 -4.50 -17.57
N ASP A 188 5.16 -5.83 -17.53
CA ASP A 188 4.40 -6.72 -18.41
C ASP A 188 3.55 -7.73 -17.62
N VAL A 189 2.24 -7.72 -17.88
CA VAL A 189 1.29 -8.62 -17.22
C VAL A 189 1.50 -10.06 -17.68
N ALA A 190 1.63 -10.29 -18.98
CA ALA A 190 1.75 -11.64 -19.55
C ALA A 190 3.04 -12.33 -19.09
N GLU A 191 4.15 -11.59 -19.00
CA GLU A 191 5.41 -12.09 -18.47
C GLU A 191 5.30 -12.44 -16.98
N THR A 192 4.65 -11.58 -16.19
CA THR A 192 4.35 -11.83 -14.78
C THR A 192 3.58 -13.14 -14.59
N LEU A 193 2.54 -13.37 -15.39
CA LEU A 193 1.73 -14.58 -15.29
C LEU A 193 2.48 -15.84 -15.73
N ARG A 194 3.35 -15.74 -16.75
CA ARG A 194 4.23 -16.85 -17.14
C ARG A 194 5.21 -17.21 -16.02
N ALA A 195 5.80 -16.22 -15.37
CA ALA A 195 6.70 -16.44 -14.23
C ALA A 195 5.99 -17.13 -13.06
N LEU A 196 4.76 -16.72 -12.72
CA LEU A 196 3.93 -17.39 -11.73
C LEU A 196 3.57 -18.83 -12.11
N THR A 197 3.32 -19.10 -13.41
CA THR A 197 3.09 -20.47 -13.90
C THR A 197 4.32 -21.36 -13.70
N GLN A 198 5.54 -20.82 -13.92
CA GLN A 198 6.79 -21.56 -13.73
C GLN A 198 7.05 -21.94 -12.26
N THR A 199 6.45 -21.20 -11.33
CA THR A 199 6.51 -21.49 -9.88
C THR A 199 5.28 -22.26 -9.37
N ASN A 200 4.54 -22.92 -10.28
CA ASN A 200 3.38 -23.78 -10.00
C ASN A 200 2.19 -23.07 -9.33
N HIS A 201 1.97 -21.78 -9.60
CA HIS A 201 0.75 -21.11 -9.17
C HIS A 201 -0.44 -21.47 -10.07
N ASN A 202 -1.59 -21.78 -9.47
CA ASN A 202 -2.87 -21.76 -10.15
C ASN A 202 -3.27 -20.30 -10.38
N ILE A 203 -3.38 -19.90 -11.64
CA ILE A 203 -3.70 -18.52 -12.01
C ILE A 203 -5.20 -18.40 -12.29
N TYR A 204 -5.90 -17.57 -11.52
CA TYR A 204 -7.32 -17.29 -11.66
C TYR A 204 -7.55 -15.83 -12.00
N ILE A 205 -8.24 -15.57 -13.10
CA ILE A 205 -8.54 -14.24 -13.61
C ILE A 205 -9.98 -13.92 -13.25
N ALA A 206 -10.21 -12.93 -12.41
CA ALA A 206 -11.55 -12.48 -12.06
C ALA A 206 -12.21 -11.83 -13.29
N ASP A 207 -13.26 -12.51 -13.83
CA ASP A 207 -13.98 -12.09 -15.03
C ASP A 207 -15.47 -12.38 -14.86
N GLY A 208 -16.30 -11.33 -14.83
CA GLY A 208 -17.75 -11.47 -14.64
C GLY A 208 -18.47 -12.24 -15.75
N ASN A 209 -17.83 -12.41 -16.94
CA ASN A 209 -18.37 -13.14 -18.06
C ASN A 209 -17.89 -14.60 -18.15
N ALA A 210 -17.07 -15.06 -17.21
CA ALA A 210 -16.58 -16.42 -17.22
C ALA A 210 -17.70 -17.43 -16.94
N GLN A 211 -17.55 -18.65 -17.48
CA GLN A 211 -18.50 -19.74 -17.23
C GLN A 211 -18.15 -20.55 -15.96
N MET A 212 -16.86 -20.61 -15.63
CA MET A 212 -16.36 -21.30 -14.45
C MET A 212 -16.65 -20.47 -13.20
N SER A 213 -17.20 -21.09 -12.17
CA SER A 213 -17.42 -20.44 -10.88
C SER A 213 -16.21 -20.61 -9.96
N TRP A 214 -16.02 -19.71 -9.04
CA TRP A 214 -15.02 -19.84 -7.98
C TRP A 214 -15.19 -21.07 -7.06
N SER A 215 -16.41 -21.65 -7.02
CA SER A 215 -16.66 -22.91 -6.31
C SER A 215 -16.03 -24.14 -6.98
N ASP A 216 -15.61 -24.01 -8.23
CA ASP A 216 -15.15 -25.13 -9.07
C ASP A 216 -13.62 -25.21 -9.16
N ILE A 217 -12.90 -24.33 -8.43
CA ILE A 217 -11.46 -24.17 -8.51
C ILE A 217 -10.75 -24.57 -7.21
N ASP A 218 -9.48 -24.93 -7.34
CA ASP A 218 -8.62 -25.26 -6.19
C ASP A 218 -7.96 -24.02 -5.61
N LEU A 219 -8.40 -23.60 -4.43
CA LEU A 219 -7.88 -22.47 -3.67
C LEU A 219 -6.91 -22.87 -2.54
N LYS A 220 -6.65 -24.16 -2.33
CA LYS A 220 -5.79 -24.64 -1.24
C LYS A 220 -4.30 -24.60 -1.58
N ASN A 221 -3.97 -24.80 -2.85
CA ASN A 221 -2.60 -24.78 -3.35
C ASN A 221 -2.09 -23.34 -3.60
N SER A 222 -0.93 -23.21 -4.22
CA SER A 222 -0.40 -21.88 -4.60
C SER A 222 -1.33 -21.22 -5.62
N VAL A 223 -1.83 -20.03 -5.31
CA VAL A 223 -2.84 -19.29 -6.08
C VAL A 223 -2.37 -17.89 -6.40
N ALA A 224 -2.61 -17.45 -7.63
CA ALA A 224 -2.49 -16.07 -8.06
C ALA A 224 -3.83 -15.57 -8.61
N TRP A 225 -4.45 -14.60 -7.94
CA TRP A 225 -5.63 -13.90 -8.43
C TRP A 225 -5.23 -12.71 -9.29
N VAL A 226 -5.77 -12.62 -10.50
CA VAL A 226 -5.58 -11.51 -11.43
C VAL A 226 -6.83 -10.64 -11.43
N LEU A 227 -6.65 -9.38 -11.06
CA LEU A 227 -7.70 -8.37 -10.96
C LEU A 227 -7.46 -7.32 -12.05
N GLY A 228 -8.42 -7.15 -12.94
CA GLY A 228 -8.26 -6.33 -14.12
C GLY A 228 -8.64 -4.87 -13.95
N ASN A 229 -8.41 -4.12 -15.02
CA ASN A 229 -8.81 -2.72 -15.15
C ASN A 229 -10.34 -2.57 -14.99
N GLU A 230 -10.77 -1.48 -14.39
CA GLU A 230 -12.17 -1.18 -14.07
C GLU A 230 -13.08 -1.05 -15.30
N ALA A 231 -12.52 -0.67 -16.46
CA ALA A 231 -13.30 -0.42 -17.68
C ALA A 231 -13.37 -1.62 -18.63
N TRP A 232 -12.23 -2.38 -18.77
CA TRP A 232 -12.16 -3.47 -19.77
C TRP A 232 -11.71 -4.82 -19.19
N GLY A 233 -11.49 -4.90 -17.87
CA GLY A 233 -11.05 -6.12 -17.23
C GLY A 233 -9.61 -6.50 -17.57
N VAL A 234 -9.38 -7.78 -17.83
CA VAL A 234 -8.09 -8.34 -18.26
C VAL A 234 -8.21 -8.81 -19.70
N SER A 235 -7.37 -8.28 -20.59
CA SER A 235 -7.36 -8.68 -22.01
C SER A 235 -6.81 -10.12 -22.18
N ASN A 236 -7.05 -10.73 -23.35
CA ASN A 236 -6.44 -12.04 -23.65
C ASN A 236 -4.94 -11.93 -23.94
N GLU A 237 -4.47 -10.75 -24.38
CA GLU A 237 -3.04 -10.47 -24.59
C GLU A 237 -2.31 -10.36 -23.25
N ASP A 238 -2.92 -9.66 -22.27
CA ASP A 238 -2.37 -9.55 -20.93
C ASP A 238 -2.38 -10.88 -20.17
N ALA A 239 -3.39 -11.72 -20.40
CA ALA A 239 -3.50 -13.02 -19.72
C ALA A 239 -3.57 -14.19 -20.72
N PRO A 240 -2.43 -14.53 -21.34
CA PRO A 240 -2.34 -15.68 -22.26
C PRO A 240 -2.39 -17.03 -21.53
N VAL A 241 -2.27 -17.01 -20.21
CA VAL A 241 -2.33 -18.19 -19.32
C VAL A 241 -3.28 -17.91 -18.15
N GLY A 242 -3.79 -18.96 -17.52
CA GLY A 242 -4.72 -18.87 -16.39
C GLY A 242 -6.16 -19.17 -16.78
N GLN A 243 -6.99 -19.35 -15.76
CA GLN A 243 -8.41 -19.68 -15.90
C GLN A 243 -9.26 -18.46 -15.54
N ARG A 244 -10.23 -18.12 -16.40
CA ARG A 244 -11.19 -17.05 -16.11
C ARG A 244 -12.29 -17.61 -15.21
N VAL A 245 -12.57 -16.89 -14.13
CA VAL A 245 -13.43 -17.32 -13.05
C VAL A 245 -14.42 -16.21 -12.70
N ALA A 246 -15.70 -16.57 -12.68
CA ALA A 246 -16.77 -15.65 -12.30
C ALA A 246 -17.08 -15.69 -10.81
N ILE A 247 -17.34 -14.51 -10.26
CA ILE A 247 -18.05 -14.35 -8.99
C ILE A 247 -19.54 -14.29 -9.33
N PRO A 248 -20.39 -15.21 -8.82
CA PRO A 248 -21.80 -15.19 -9.13
C PRO A 248 -22.49 -13.88 -8.73
N ILE A 249 -23.23 -13.29 -9.64
CA ILE A 249 -24.07 -12.12 -9.40
C ILE A 249 -25.53 -12.57 -9.36
N TYR A 250 -26.16 -12.47 -8.20
CA TYR A 250 -27.55 -12.95 -8.00
C TYR A 250 -28.60 -11.86 -8.28
N GLY A 251 -28.17 -10.63 -8.49
CA GLY A 251 -29.02 -9.47 -8.74
C GLY A 251 -29.02 -9.01 -10.18
N LYS A 252 -29.32 -7.72 -10.40
CA LYS A 252 -29.38 -7.08 -11.72
C LYS A 252 -28.13 -6.28 -12.08
N ALA A 253 -27.10 -6.26 -11.22
CA ALA A 253 -25.85 -5.57 -11.51
C ALA A 253 -25.10 -6.30 -12.63
N GLU A 254 -24.49 -5.54 -13.53
CA GLU A 254 -23.67 -6.09 -14.63
C GLU A 254 -22.29 -6.55 -14.17
N SER A 255 -21.74 -5.88 -13.14
CA SER A 255 -20.40 -6.15 -12.60
C SER A 255 -20.27 -5.69 -11.16
N LEU A 256 -19.18 -6.09 -10.51
CA LEU A 256 -18.75 -5.60 -9.21
C LEU A 256 -17.59 -4.61 -9.39
N ASN A 257 -17.46 -3.65 -8.47
CA ASN A 257 -16.23 -2.87 -8.34
C ASN A 257 -15.06 -3.83 -8.12
N VAL A 258 -13.90 -3.55 -8.73
CA VAL A 258 -12.73 -4.45 -8.71
C VAL A 258 -12.21 -4.73 -7.29
N ALA A 259 -12.23 -3.75 -6.39
CA ALA A 259 -11.83 -3.97 -4.99
C ALA A 259 -12.85 -4.83 -4.23
N THR A 260 -14.14 -4.73 -4.57
CA THR A 260 -15.19 -5.60 -4.04
C THR A 260 -15.02 -7.04 -4.55
N ALA A 261 -14.75 -7.21 -5.84
CA ALA A 261 -14.45 -8.52 -6.43
C ALA A 261 -13.19 -9.13 -5.76
N ALA A 262 -12.14 -8.33 -5.57
CA ALA A 262 -10.95 -8.73 -4.84
C ALA A 262 -11.30 -9.25 -3.44
N ALA A 263 -12.11 -8.51 -2.68
CA ALA A 263 -12.49 -8.92 -1.33
C ALA A 263 -13.12 -10.31 -1.30
N LEU A 264 -14.03 -10.59 -2.23
CA LEU A 264 -14.71 -11.88 -2.32
C LEU A 264 -13.74 -13.01 -2.69
N CYS A 265 -12.92 -12.83 -3.75
CA CYS A 265 -11.94 -13.83 -4.20
C CYS A 265 -10.90 -14.14 -3.11
N LEU A 266 -10.35 -13.12 -2.48
CA LEU A 266 -9.28 -13.28 -1.52
C LEU A 266 -9.77 -13.90 -0.21
N TYR A 267 -10.96 -13.52 0.26
CA TYR A 267 -11.54 -14.12 1.46
C TYR A 267 -11.99 -15.56 1.24
N GLU A 268 -12.50 -15.92 0.06
CA GLU A 268 -12.82 -17.33 -0.26
C GLU A 268 -11.53 -18.17 -0.28
N THR A 269 -10.43 -17.63 -0.82
CA THR A 269 -9.13 -18.28 -0.75
C THR A 269 -8.65 -18.45 0.71
N ALA A 270 -8.70 -17.40 1.50
CA ALA A 270 -8.32 -17.44 2.92
C ALA A 270 -9.13 -18.48 3.70
N LYS A 271 -10.45 -18.51 3.50
CA LYS A 271 -11.36 -19.50 4.10
C LYS A 271 -11.01 -20.93 3.70
N SER A 272 -10.79 -21.18 2.41
CA SER A 272 -10.43 -22.51 1.88
C SER A 272 -9.11 -23.02 2.49
N ARG A 273 -8.17 -22.13 2.78
CA ARG A 273 -6.87 -22.45 3.40
C ARG A 273 -6.96 -22.64 4.91
N ALA A 274 -7.85 -21.90 5.58
CA ALA A 274 -8.06 -22.05 7.02
C ALA A 274 -8.73 -23.37 7.41
N GLY A 275 -9.22 -24.17 6.46
CA GLY A 275 -9.80 -25.49 6.72
C GLY A 275 -11.22 -25.49 7.29
N ASN A 276 -11.93 -24.36 7.15
CA ASN A 276 -13.33 -24.21 7.57
C ASN A 276 -14.30 -24.29 6.39
#